data_0f5a2472d4a778092c2180aee726075c
#
_entry.id   0f5a2472d4a778092c2180aee726075c
#
_cell.length_a   1.000
_cell.length_b   1.000
_cell.length_c   1.000
_cell.angle_alpha   90.00
_cell.angle_beta   90.00
_cell.angle_gamma   90.00
#
_symmetry.space_group_name_H-M   'P 1'
#
loop_
_entity.id
_entity.type
_entity.pdbx_description
1 polymer ?
#
loop_
_entity_poly.entity_id
_entity_poly.type
_entity_poly.pdbx_seq_one_letter_code
_entity_poly.pdbx_strand_id
1 'polypeptide(L)'
;TCPDIIIDYIFVDEAQKLTIKNDTRSLVTYSAIEQTLNLNPNAKLFFSSPNLSNPEVFNDLFNRDHAKVYRSIEGATAQNLYFIDLLNNKFSYVDKNKLIDIDNVNQTYTSVNDLIFQINKGKSKIIYTGGIDNTLSRTRDFLRYIKKLQSNKKPQNFDLASQVREFVHTGYELAEAIEYGVAFHFGNLPQAIRDLIEYNFKIGNIDYLFCTSTLLEGVNLPARSVFILTSKKGTRYFEPVDFWNLAGRAGRLAIELAGDIFCVKDESGTWNDKAVKNLILSNKNEIELTPSFYLNDSKRIKELEQIIKTGSTEGIQNSEFLRTLSDMVRIDTLRTDKANNLPLINYFRNNGNNDILHYALKSIDNINIPTHILLANSHIAINSQHNAFNCIRNYSIDELKLSWNPTNEEIKEKLALIFNIYQIDKYSKGLNRLNFNSIPYYAVILTKWMHGNTLSEIISDAIVYYISNRKNIYLSDKTQEPFDQNNSIHITKLVNDTIKDIELKIGYQLQNYISHYCQLLSLVFENNPGANWSQFIEFGSNDPIVWQLQFMGFSRHCAIFLKKNFPKHLKYDQENNQLYILNRAEIKSKVKQNKLYWLEIQALL
;
A
#
# COMPACT_ATOMS: atom_id res chain seq x y z
N THR A 1 12.71 15.52 -6.12
CA THR A 1 13.02 16.36 -4.94
C THR A 1 13.22 17.79 -5.40
N CYS A 2 12.47 18.74 -4.82
CA CYS A 2 12.65 20.16 -5.05
C CYS A 2 13.65 20.66 -3.99
N PRO A 3 14.91 20.94 -4.33
CA PRO A 3 15.94 21.36 -3.36
C PRO A 3 15.66 22.71 -2.72
N ASP A 4 14.75 23.50 -3.30
CA ASP A 4 14.42 24.86 -2.86
C ASP A 4 13.25 24.92 -1.87
N ILE A 5 12.65 23.78 -1.52
CA ILE A 5 11.57 23.73 -0.52
C ILE A 5 12.19 23.74 0.88
N ILE A 6 11.86 24.76 1.66
CA ILE A 6 12.21 24.85 3.09
C ILE A 6 11.12 24.11 3.88
N ILE A 7 11.54 23.12 4.69
CA ILE A 7 10.67 22.35 5.55
C ILE A 7 10.99 22.69 7.00
N ASP A 8 10.01 23.24 7.72
CA ASP A 8 10.13 23.58 9.14
C ASP A 8 9.72 22.45 10.08
N TYR A 9 8.76 21.61 9.63
CA TYR A 9 8.17 20.55 10.44
C TYR A 9 8.01 19.25 9.64
N ILE A 10 8.40 18.14 10.26
CA ILE A 10 8.20 16.78 9.73
C ILE A 10 7.37 16.01 10.75
N PHE A 11 6.19 15.55 10.34
CA PHE A 11 5.31 14.70 11.16
C PHE A 11 5.33 13.28 10.61
N VAL A 12 5.69 12.33 11.45
CA VAL A 12 5.72 10.90 11.13
C VAL A 12 4.64 10.21 11.94
N ASP A 13 3.52 9.94 11.30
CA ASP A 13 2.44 9.16 11.90
C ASP A 13 2.71 7.65 11.74
N GLU A 14 2.13 6.84 12.64
CA GLU A 14 2.38 5.38 12.68
C GLU A 14 3.89 5.04 12.71
N ALA A 15 4.65 5.81 13.51
CA ALA A 15 6.11 5.77 13.53
C ALA A 15 6.71 4.40 13.88
N GLN A 16 5.96 3.49 14.55
CA GLN A 16 6.40 2.11 14.79
C GLN A 16 6.72 1.35 13.49
N LYS A 17 6.23 1.81 12.34
CA LYS A 17 6.58 1.22 11.04
C LYS A 17 8.05 1.39 10.67
N LEU A 18 8.73 2.41 11.21
CA LEU A 18 10.18 2.60 11.03
C LEU A 18 11.02 1.48 11.67
N THR A 19 10.42 0.70 12.56
CA THR A 19 11.12 -0.32 13.33
C THR A 19 10.72 -1.75 12.98
N ILE A 20 9.89 -1.94 11.93
CA ILE A 20 9.47 -3.28 11.48
C ILE A 20 10.68 -4.05 10.96
N LYS A 21 10.98 -5.20 11.59
CA LYS A 21 12.10 -6.06 11.22
C LYS A 21 11.91 -6.66 9.82
N ASN A 22 12.98 -6.65 9.02
CA ASN A 22 13.02 -7.21 7.68
C ASN A 22 11.99 -6.62 6.68
N ASP A 23 11.54 -5.38 6.91
CA ASP A 23 10.68 -4.64 5.98
C ASP A 23 11.49 -3.53 5.29
N THR A 24 11.61 -3.60 3.97
CA THR A 24 12.33 -2.59 3.16
C THR A 24 11.71 -1.20 3.27
N ARG A 25 10.39 -1.12 3.51
CA ARG A 25 9.68 0.16 3.66
C ARG A 25 10.20 0.94 4.87
N SER A 26 10.54 0.25 5.96
CA SER A 26 11.11 0.89 7.15
C SER A 26 12.44 1.57 6.83
N LEU A 27 13.31 0.91 6.04
CA LEU A 27 14.60 1.47 5.60
C LEU A 27 14.41 2.66 4.64
N VAL A 28 13.51 2.51 3.67
CA VAL A 28 13.23 3.59 2.69
C VAL A 28 12.65 4.82 3.38
N THR A 29 11.71 4.63 4.33
CA THR A 29 11.12 5.74 5.10
C THR A 29 12.18 6.41 5.99
N TYR A 30 13.02 5.62 6.67
CA TYR A 30 14.16 6.15 7.43
C TYR A 30 15.07 7.00 6.55
N SER A 31 15.48 6.49 5.40
CA SER A 31 16.34 7.20 4.44
C SER A 31 15.68 8.50 3.94
N ALA A 32 14.38 8.49 3.65
CA ALA A 32 13.65 9.66 3.19
C ALA A 32 13.62 10.77 4.26
N ILE A 33 13.33 10.42 5.52
CA ILE A 33 13.34 11.36 6.64
C ILE A 33 14.75 11.92 6.83
N GLU A 34 15.76 11.07 6.85
CA GLU A 34 17.16 11.48 7.00
C GLU A 34 17.62 12.42 5.89
N GLN A 35 17.30 12.13 4.63
CA GLN A 35 17.60 13.03 3.51
C GLN A 35 16.90 14.38 3.67
N THR A 36 15.62 14.37 4.09
CA THR A 36 14.88 15.61 4.33
C THR A 36 15.52 16.45 5.43
N LEU A 37 15.96 15.82 6.52
CA LEU A 37 16.67 16.49 7.61
C LEU A 37 18.05 17.02 7.18
N ASN A 38 18.74 16.31 6.29
CA ASN A 38 20.02 16.78 5.74
C ASN A 38 19.87 18.04 4.88
N LEU A 39 18.78 18.16 4.12
CA LEU A 39 18.43 19.34 3.35
C LEU A 39 17.88 20.47 4.23
N ASN A 40 17.21 20.12 5.33
CA ASN A 40 16.57 21.04 6.26
C ASN A 40 17.02 20.77 7.72
N PRO A 41 18.26 21.13 8.11
CA PRO A 41 18.83 20.78 9.43
C PRO A 41 18.04 21.32 10.63
N ASN A 42 17.34 22.44 10.43
CA ASN A 42 16.55 23.11 11.45
C ASN A 42 15.11 22.56 11.56
N ALA A 43 14.71 21.64 10.71
CA ALA A 43 13.37 21.06 10.73
C ALA A 43 13.11 20.33 12.06
N LYS A 44 11.93 20.58 12.64
CA LYS A 44 11.47 19.90 13.85
C LYS A 44 10.77 18.61 13.48
N LEU A 45 11.13 17.53 14.18
CA LEU A 45 10.66 16.19 13.90
C LEU A 45 9.68 15.73 14.99
N PHE A 46 8.51 15.23 14.60
CA PHE A 46 7.46 14.74 15.47
C PHE A 46 7.08 13.32 15.08
N PHE A 47 7.02 12.45 16.09
CA PHE A 47 6.60 11.06 15.93
C PHE A 47 5.30 10.81 16.67
N SER A 48 4.37 10.12 16.02
CA SER A 48 3.14 9.62 16.61
C SER A 48 3.11 8.10 16.46
N SER A 49 2.84 7.39 17.53
CA SER A 49 2.79 5.93 17.55
C SER A 49 1.90 5.42 18.68
N PRO A 50 1.05 4.39 18.43
CA PRO A 50 0.23 3.81 19.48
C PRO A 50 1.04 2.85 20.38
N ASN A 51 0.68 2.80 21.66
CA ASN A 51 1.02 1.72 22.62
C ASN A 51 2.50 1.33 22.70
N LEU A 52 3.41 2.31 22.90
CA LEU A 52 4.84 2.04 23.03
C LEU A 52 5.34 2.20 24.47
N SER A 53 6.23 1.29 24.89
CA SER A 53 6.99 1.40 26.16
C SER A 53 8.28 2.21 26.01
N ASN A 54 8.90 2.21 24.84
CA ASN A 54 10.19 2.86 24.55
C ASN A 54 10.16 3.82 23.36
N PRO A 55 9.36 4.89 23.38
CA PRO A 55 9.32 5.86 22.28
C PRO A 55 10.65 6.57 22.04
N GLU A 56 11.58 6.48 22.95
CA GLU A 56 12.95 7.01 22.87
C GLU A 56 13.74 6.42 21.69
N VAL A 57 13.35 5.25 21.19
CA VAL A 57 13.96 4.62 20.00
C VAL A 57 13.98 5.53 18.77
N PHE A 58 13.01 6.44 18.65
CA PHE A 58 12.97 7.40 17.54
C PHE A 58 14.05 8.48 17.67
N ASN A 59 14.50 8.78 18.90
CA ASN A 59 15.61 9.70 19.12
C ASN A 59 16.92 9.07 18.65
N ASP A 60 17.12 7.79 18.96
CA ASP A 60 18.30 7.03 18.55
C ASP A 60 18.38 6.90 17.03
N LEU A 61 17.22 6.72 16.38
CA LEU A 61 17.13 6.62 14.92
C LEU A 61 17.63 7.87 14.16
N PHE A 62 17.55 9.05 14.79
CA PHE A 62 17.87 10.33 14.13
C PHE A 62 18.83 11.21 14.96
N ASN A 63 19.56 10.64 15.94
CA ASN A 63 20.51 11.35 16.82
C ASN A 63 19.92 12.63 17.46
N ARG A 64 18.75 12.50 18.12
CA ARG A 64 18.04 13.62 18.74
C ARG A 64 18.01 13.49 20.28
N ASP A 65 19.10 13.84 20.94
CA ASP A 65 19.32 13.63 22.39
C ASP A 65 18.38 14.41 23.33
N HIS A 66 17.65 15.41 22.83
CA HIS A 66 16.84 16.32 23.67
C HIS A 66 15.34 16.30 23.32
N ALA A 67 14.84 15.22 22.73
CA ALA A 67 13.44 15.13 22.38
C ALA A 67 12.54 14.93 23.62
N LYS A 68 11.38 15.60 23.62
CA LYS A 68 10.36 15.44 24.66
C LYS A 68 9.44 14.28 24.29
N VAL A 69 9.19 13.41 25.27
CA VAL A 69 8.28 12.28 25.14
C VAL A 69 7.00 12.57 25.91
N TYR A 70 5.86 12.42 25.23
CA TYR A 70 4.54 12.50 25.85
C TYR A 70 3.85 11.15 25.72
N ARG A 71 3.35 10.62 26.84
CA ARG A 71 2.63 9.35 26.88
C ARG A 71 1.21 9.58 27.36
N SER A 72 0.22 9.06 26.64
CA SER A 72 -1.16 8.95 27.09
C SER A 72 -1.47 7.50 27.41
N ILE A 73 -1.94 7.23 28.61
CA ILE A 73 -2.28 5.87 29.09
C ILE A 73 -3.76 5.56 28.84
N GLU A 74 -4.60 6.58 28.69
CA GLU A 74 -6.04 6.43 28.56
C GLU A 74 -6.46 6.21 27.11
N GLY A 75 -7.16 5.11 26.84
CA GLY A 75 -7.87 4.89 25.58
C GLY A 75 -9.13 5.76 25.51
N ALA A 76 -9.42 6.27 24.33
CA ALA A 76 -10.54 7.18 24.09
C ALA A 76 -11.93 6.55 24.32
N THR A 77 -12.05 5.21 24.31
CA THR A 77 -13.28 4.45 24.54
C THR A 77 -13.01 3.18 25.32
N ALA A 78 -13.99 2.74 26.13
CA ALA A 78 -13.95 1.43 26.77
C ALA A 78 -14.01 0.30 25.70
N GLN A 79 -13.25 -0.76 25.90
CA GLN A 79 -13.19 -1.89 24.98
C GLN A 79 -13.48 -3.17 25.74
N ASN A 80 -14.52 -3.90 25.30
CA ASN A 80 -14.83 -5.22 25.81
C ASN A 80 -14.20 -6.25 24.89
N LEU A 81 -13.33 -7.10 25.42
CA LEU A 81 -12.62 -8.11 24.65
C LEU A 81 -13.19 -9.50 24.98
N TYR A 82 -13.67 -10.19 23.97
CA TYR A 82 -14.24 -11.52 24.03
C TYR A 82 -13.41 -12.51 23.22
N PHE A 83 -13.31 -13.74 23.74
CA PHE A 83 -12.78 -14.88 23.02
C PHE A 83 -13.86 -15.93 22.84
N ILE A 84 -14.16 -16.29 21.60
CA ILE A 84 -15.22 -17.25 21.24
C ILE A 84 -14.58 -18.45 20.55
N ASP A 85 -14.60 -19.61 21.18
CA ASP A 85 -14.22 -20.90 20.60
C ASP A 85 -15.50 -21.59 20.06
N LEU A 86 -15.77 -21.40 18.75
CA LEU A 86 -16.95 -22.01 18.10
C LEU A 86 -16.83 -23.52 17.99
N LEU A 87 -15.63 -24.10 18.01
CA LEU A 87 -15.43 -25.54 17.91
C LEU A 87 -15.91 -26.28 19.18
N ASN A 88 -15.73 -25.60 20.34
CA ASN A 88 -16.11 -26.13 21.64
C ASN A 88 -17.33 -25.41 22.25
N ASN A 89 -17.99 -24.54 21.49
CA ASN A 89 -19.10 -23.69 21.93
C ASN A 89 -18.82 -22.98 23.27
N LYS A 90 -17.61 -22.43 23.40
CA LYS A 90 -17.12 -21.78 24.61
C LYS A 90 -17.00 -20.28 24.41
N PHE A 91 -17.54 -19.50 25.35
CA PHE A 91 -17.53 -18.03 25.34
C PHE A 91 -16.78 -17.53 26.56
N SER A 92 -15.87 -16.63 26.36
CA SER A 92 -15.08 -16.04 27.45
C SER A 92 -14.90 -14.53 27.22
N TYR A 93 -14.85 -13.77 28.30
CA TYR A 93 -14.42 -12.36 28.24
C TYR A 93 -13.08 -12.20 28.94
N VAL A 94 -12.38 -11.11 28.62
CA VAL A 94 -11.07 -10.81 29.21
C VAL A 94 -11.22 -9.80 30.32
N ASP A 95 -10.83 -10.19 31.52
CA ASP A 95 -10.68 -9.29 32.68
C ASP A 95 -9.29 -9.45 33.29
N LYS A 96 -8.59 -8.31 33.52
CA LYS A 96 -7.26 -8.26 34.14
C LYS A 96 -6.28 -9.30 33.55
N ASN A 97 -6.22 -9.40 32.23
CA ASN A 97 -5.38 -10.35 31.48
C ASN A 97 -5.70 -11.83 31.73
N LYS A 98 -6.93 -12.16 32.11
CA LYS A 98 -7.42 -13.53 32.29
C LYS A 98 -8.67 -13.74 31.44
N LEU A 99 -8.82 -14.95 30.90
CA LEU A 99 -10.05 -15.39 30.28
C LEU A 99 -10.99 -15.89 31.39
N ILE A 100 -12.17 -15.31 31.44
CA ILE A 100 -13.26 -15.71 32.33
C ILE A 100 -14.38 -16.28 31.47
N ASP A 101 -14.73 -17.52 31.72
CA ASP A 101 -15.81 -18.19 30.98
C ASP A 101 -17.16 -17.58 31.32
N ILE A 102 -18.00 -17.45 30.31
CA ILE A 102 -19.39 -16.99 30.45
C ILE A 102 -20.26 -18.21 30.55
N ASP A 103 -20.76 -18.51 31.75
CA ASP A 103 -21.70 -19.61 31.98
C ASP A 103 -23.09 -19.27 31.45
N ASN A 104 -23.85 -20.30 31.07
CA ASN A 104 -25.25 -20.17 30.62
C ASN A 104 -25.48 -19.30 29.39
N VAL A 105 -24.60 -19.36 28.41
CA VAL A 105 -24.89 -18.80 27.08
C VAL A 105 -25.96 -19.67 26.43
N ASN A 106 -27.22 -19.26 26.57
CA ASN A 106 -28.39 -20.00 26.00
C ASN A 106 -28.43 -19.93 24.46
N GLN A 107 -27.47 -19.32 23.82
CA GLN A 107 -27.41 -19.11 22.37
C GLN A 107 -26.27 -19.94 21.77
N THR A 108 -26.61 -20.93 20.96
CA THR A 108 -25.68 -21.67 20.13
C THR A 108 -25.64 -21.06 18.74
N TYR A 109 -24.43 -20.75 18.26
CA TYR A 109 -24.24 -20.25 16.89
C TYR A 109 -23.87 -21.41 15.97
N THR A 110 -24.57 -21.54 14.85
CA THR A 110 -24.35 -22.64 13.90
C THR A 110 -23.12 -22.45 13.02
N SER A 111 -22.63 -21.24 12.92
CA SER A 111 -21.47 -20.90 12.10
C SER A 111 -20.91 -19.51 12.46
N VAL A 112 -19.70 -19.19 11.93
CA VAL A 112 -19.13 -17.83 12.02
C VAL A 112 -20.06 -16.78 11.39
N ASN A 113 -20.74 -17.11 10.30
CA ASN A 113 -21.67 -16.20 9.63
C ASN A 113 -22.89 -15.90 10.50
N ASP A 114 -23.41 -16.93 11.20
CA ASP A 114 -24.49 -16.78 12.14
C ASP A 114 -24.09 -15.89 13.32
N LEU A 115 -22.92 -16.14 13.89
CA LEU A 115 -22.36 -15.33 14.96
C LEU A 115 -22.25 -13.84 14.56
N ILE A 116 -21.64 -13.55 13.39
CA ILE A 116 -21.49 -12.18 12.87
C ILE A 116 -22.86 -11.52 12.67
N PHE A 117 -23.84 -12.25 12.18
CA PHE A 117 -25.17 -11.71 11.91
C PHE A 117 -25.95 -11.40 13.19
N GLN A 118 -25.92 -12.30 14.17
CA GLN A 118 -26.74 -12.23 15.39
C GLN A 118 -26.20 -11.26 16.44
N ILE A 119 -24.88 -11.24 16.66
CA ILE A 119 -24.27 -10.33 17.65
C ILE A 119 -24.44 -8.88 17.19
N ASN A 120 -24.94 -8.02 18.08
CA ASN A 120 -25.17 -6.59 17.82
C ASN A 120 -25.90 -6.34 16.49
N LYS A 121 -27.01 -7.05 16.26
CA LYS A 121 -27.82 -6.96 15.04
C LYS A 121 -28.21 -5.53 14.73
N GLY A 122 -28.06 -5.13 13.45
CA GLY A 122 -28.35 -3.76 12.98
C GLY A 122 -27.32 -2.71 13.37
N LYS A 123 -26.14 -3.11 13.85
CA LYS A 123 -25.00 -2.24 14.12
C LYS A 123 -23.86 -2.54 13.18
N SER A 124 -23.03 -1.51 12.91
CA SER A 124 -21.86 -1.63 12.04
C SER A 124 -20.81 -2.59 12.60
N LYS A 125 -20.26 -3.43 11.73
CA LYS A 125 -19.31 -4.48 12.07
C LYS A 125 -18.13 -4.47 11.11
N ILE A 126 -16.93 -4.52 11.68
CA ILE A 126 -15.69 -4.78 10.94
C ILE A 126 -15.31 -6.24 11.15
N ILE A 127 -15.04 -6.96 10.07
CA ILE A 127 -14.68 -8.38 10.10
C ILE A 127 -13.28 -8.54 9.48
N TYR A 128 -12.30 -8.75 10.33
CA TYR A 128 -10.93 -8.98 9.92
C TYR A 128 -10.70 -10.44 9.53
N THR A 129 -10.14 -10.67 8.32
CA THR A 129 -10.01 -12.00 7.73
C THR A 129 -8.58 -12.36 7.29
N GLY A 130 -7.63 -11.45 7.47
CA GLY A 130 -6.19 -11.65 7.21
C GLY A 130 -5.74 -11.29 5.80
N GLY A 131 -5.96 -12.14 4.81
CA GLY A 131 -5.53 -11.93 3.43
C GLY A 131 -6.68 -11.64 2.46
N ILE A 132 -6.37 -11.14 1.25
CA ILE A 132 -7.35 -10.74 0.23
C ILE A 132 -8.24 -11.92 -0.17
N ASP A 133 -7.67 -13.08 -0.47
CA ASP A 133 -8.44 -14.26 -0.90
C ASP A 133 -9.40 -14.74 0.19
N ASN A 134 -8.97 -14.74 1.45
CA ASN A 134 -9.83 -15.02 2.60
C ASN A 134 -10.94 -13.98 2.74
N THR A 135 -10.63 -12.69 2.55
CA THR A 135 -11.62 -11.61 2.61
C THR A 135 -12.71 -11.82 1.57
N LEU A 136 -12.34 -12.10 0.33
CA LEU A 136 -13.28 -12.37 -0.77
C LEU A 136 -14.11 -13.63 -0.51
N SER A 137 -13.48 -14.74 -0.09
CA SER A 137 -14.17 -15.99 0.21
C SER A 137 -15.17 -15.81 1.35
N ARG A 138 -14.75 -15.23 2.48
CA ARG A 138 -15.63 -14.98 3.63
C ARG A 138 -16.77 -14.01 3.31
N THR A 139 -16.52 -13.00 2.46
CA THR A 139 -17.58 -12.10 1.98
C THR A 139 -18.62 -12.84 1.16
N ARG A 140 -18.21 -13.72 0.23
CA ARG A 140 -19.12 -14.55 -0.57
C ARG A 140 -19.97 -15.49 0.31
N ASP A 141 -19.32 -16.15 1.29
CA ASP A 141 -20.00 -17.06 2.20
C ASP A 141 -21.03 -16.32 3.05
N PHE A 142 -20.68 -15.15 3.55
CA PHE A 142 -21.57 -14.31 4.33
C PHE A 142 -22.72 -13.74 3.48
N LEU A 143 -22.44 -13.33 2.25
CA LEU A 143 -23.46 -12.86 1.31
C LEU A 143 -24.47 -13.96 0.98
N ARG A 144 -24.01 -15.20 0.73
CA ARG A 144 -24.88 -16.36 0.53
C ARG A 144 -25.74 -16.64 1.78
N TYR A 145 -25.14 -16.52 2.95
CA TYR A 145 -25.87 -16.67 4.22
C TYR A 145 -26.96 -15.60 4.39
N ILE A 146 -26.68 -14.32 4.16
CA ILE A 146 -27.68 -13.24 4.23
C ILE A 146 -28.80 -13.44 3.22
N LYS A 147 -28.48 -13.77 1.97
CA LYS A 147 -29.48 -14.00 0.92
C LYS A 147 -30.45 -15.15 1.30
N LYS A 148 -29.93 -16.23 1.91
CA LYS A 148 -30.75 -17.35 2.39
C LYS A 148 -31.67 -16.90 3.52
N LEU A 149 -31.17 -16.12 4.48
CA LEU A 149 -31.98 -15.65 5.62
C LEU A 149 -33.03 -14.61 5.23
N GLN A 150 -32.71 -13.78 4.25
CA GLN A 150 -33.50 -12.61 3.84
C GLN A 150 -34.05 -12.78 2.42
N SER A 151 -34.49 -14.00 2.07
CA SER A 151 -34.99 -14.35 0.74
C SER A 151 -36.11 -13.43 0.23
N ASN A 152 -36.87 -12.78 1.12
CA ASN A 152 -37.94 -11.83 0.80
C ASN A 152 -37.51 -10.36 0.90
N LYS A 153 -36.29 -10.05 1.32
CA LYS A 153 -35.79 -8.67 1.38
C LYS A 153 -35.20 -8.29 0.03
N LYS A 154 -35.75 -7.24 -0.56
CA LYS A 154 -35.19 -6.68 -1.81
C LYS A 154 -33.81 -6.10 -1.53
N PRO A 155 -32.85 -6.23 -2.47
CA PRO A 155 -31.59 -5.53 -2.41
C PRO A 155 -31.81 -4.01 -2.23
N GLN A 156 -30.87 -3.38 -1.53
CA GLN A 156 -30.86 -1.93 -1.28
C GLN A 156 -29.57 -1.34 -1.89
N ASN A 157 -29.33 -0.06 -1.75
CA ASN A 157 -28.09 0.57 -2.20
C ASN A 157 -27.76 0.42 -3.71
N PHE A 158 -28.78 0.35 -4.57
CA PHE A 158 -28.60 0.19 -6.01
C PHE A 158 -27.73 1.29 -6.64
N ASP A 159 -27.91 2.55 -6.20
CA ASP A 159 -27.12 3.67 -6.70
C ASP A 159 -25.65 3.53 -6.35
N LEU A 160 -25.35 3.04 -5.14
CA LEU A 160 -23.99 2.79 -4.69
C LEU A 160 -23.35 1.62 -5.47
N ALA A 161 -24.08 0.52 -5.65
CA ALA A 161 -23.65 -0.59 -6.47
C ALA A 161 -23.43 -0.20 -7.94
N SER A 162 -24.28 0.66 -8.50
CA SER A 162 -24.14 1.19 -9.85
C SER A 162 -22.85 2.00 -10.03
N GLN A 163 -22.48 2.82 -9.04
CA GLN A 163 -21.21 3.55 -9.07
C GLN A 163 -20.00 2.61 -9.15
N VAL A 164 -20.01 1.51 -8.38
CA VAL A 164 -18.94 0.49 -8.44
C VAL A 164 -18.90 -0.19 -9.82
N ARG A 165 -20.07 -0.53 -10.40
CA ARG A 165 -20.15 -1.14 -11.74
C ARG A 165 -19.62 -0.22 -12.83
N GLU A 166 -19.97 1.07 -12.77
CA GLU A 166 -19.51 2.08 -13.73
C GLU A 166 -18.01 2.34 -13.61
N PHE A 167 -17.51 2.39 -12.39
CA PHE A 167 -16.11 2.73 -12.11
C PHE A 167 -15.15 1.57 -12.36
N VAL A 168 -15.54 0.34 -12.02
CA VAL A 168 -14.70 -0.85 -12.09
C VAL A 168 -15.16 -1.76 -13.22
N HIS A 169 -16.21 -2.57 -12.99
CA HIS A 169 -16.77 -3.51 -13.96
C HIS A 169 -18.13 -4.04 -13.49
N THR A 170 -19.02 -4.34 -14.43
CA THR A 170 -20.39 -4.82 -14.15
C THR A 170 -20.43 -6.16 -13.39
N GLY A 171 -19.47 -7.05 -13.65
CA GLY A 171 -19.34 -8.36 -13.00
C GLY A 171 -18.51 -8.36 -11.70
N TYR A 172 -18.13 -7.19 -11.19
CA TYR A 172 -17.34 -7.13 -9.96
C TYR A 172 -18.18 -7.42 -8.72
N GLU A 173 -17.81 -8.44 -7.95
CA GLU A 173 -18.62 -8.95 -6.81
C GLU A 173 -18.89 -7.90 -5.71
N LEU A 174 -18.07 -6.87 -5.59
CA LEU A 174 -18.28 -5.78 -4.63
C LEU A 174 -19.63 -5.09 -4.83
N ALA A 175 -20.05 -4.89 -6.08
CA ALA A 175 -21.31 -4.21 -6.38
C ALA A 175 -22.51 -5.03 -5.86
N GLU A 176 -22.50 -6.35 -6.09
CA GLU A 176 -23.55 -7.22 -5.57
C GLU A 176 -23.55 -7.28 -4.03
N ALA A 177 -22.38 -7.33 -3.40
CA ALA A 177 -22.28 -7.34 -1.94
C ALA A 177 -22.86 -6.06 -1.33
N ILE A 178 -22.58 -4.90 -1.90
CA ILE A 178 -23.07 -3.58 -1.45
C ILE A 178 -24.60 -3.52 -1.48
N GLU A 179 -25.26 -4.14 -2.44
CA GLU A 179 -26.72 -4.20 -2.50
C GLU A 179 -27.35 -4.83 -1.24
N TYR A 180 -26.60 -5.64 -0.52
CA TYR A 180 -27.02 -6.30 0.73
C TYR A 180 -26.38 -5.68 1.99
N GLY A 181 -25.77 -4.50 1.89
CA GLY A 181 -25.11 -3.82 3.00
C GLY A 181 -23.79 -4.47 3.43
N VAL A 182 -23.17 -5.25 2.56
CA VAL A 182 -21.89 -5.93 2.76
C VAL A 182 -20.84 -5.33 1.84
N ALA A 183 -19.63 -5.13 2.34
CA ALA A 183 -18.50 -4.73 1.51
C ALA A 183 -17.22 -5.45 1.92
N PHE A 184 -16.25 -5.46 1.03
CA PHE A 184 -14.89 -5.85 1.35
C PHE A 184 -13.95 -4.65 1.14
N HIS A 185 -12.87 -4.60 1.96
CA HIS A 185 -11.89 -3.52 1.94
C HIS A 185 -10.46 -4.07 2.09
N PHE A 186 -9.60 -3.71 1.16
CA PHE A 186 -8.17 -4.03 1.19
C PHE A 186 -7.36 -2.98 0.41
N GLY A 187 -6.04 -2.93 0.66
CA GLY A 187 -5.17 -1.85 0.19
C GLY A 187 -5.08 -1.67 -1.32
N ASN A 188 -5.26 -2.75 -2.08
CA ASN A 188 -5.17 -2.69 -3.53
C ASN A 188 -6.47 -2.17 -4.19
N LEU A 189 -7.53 -1.87 -3.44
CA LEU A 189 -8.70 -1.20 -4.02
C LEU A 189 -8.35 0.24 -4.40
N PRO A 190 -8.87 0.75 -5.53
CA PRO A 190 -8.70 2.16 -5.90
C PRO A 190 -9.15 3.10 -4.78
N GLN A 191 -8.44 4.21 -4.56
CA GLN A 191 -8.76 5.15 -3.50
C GLN A 191 -10.22 5.61 -3.54
N ALA A 192 -10.74 5.94 -4.72
CA ALA A 192 -12.13 6.35 -4.88
C ALA A 192 -13.14 5.28 -4.41
N ILE A 193 -12.84 4.00 -4.61
CA ILE A 193 -13.68 2.89 -4.10
C ILE A 193 -13.52 2.73 -2.58
N ARG A 194 -12.31 2.89 -2.05
CA ARG A 194 -12.08 2.88 -0.59
C ARG A 194 -12.87 4.00 0.08
N ASP A 195 -12.74 5.24 -0.41
CA ASP A 195 -13.45 6.41 0.11
C ASP A 195 -14.97 6.23 0.04
N LEU A 196 -15.47 5.65 -1.06
CA LEU A 196 -16.88 5.33 -1.23
C LEU A 196 -17.37 4.33 -0.16
N ILE A 197 -16.63 3.24 0.06
CA ILE A 197 -16.96 2.23 1.07
C ILE A 197 -16.90 2.85 2.47
N GLU A 198 -15.84 3.57 2.77
CA GLU A 198 -15.60 4.19 4.08
C GLU A 198 -16.67 5.21 4.45
N TYR A 199 -17.03 6.07 3.50
CA TYR A 199 -18.13 7.05 3.69
C TYR A 199 -19.44 6.33 3.95
N ASN A 200 -19.79 5.33 3.13
CA ASN A 200 -21.07 4.63 3.25
C ASN A 200 -21.13 3.71 4.49
N PHE A 201 -20.01 3.20 4.96
CA PHE A 201 -19.92 2.51 6.24
C PHE A 201 -20.14 3.47 7.43
N LYS A 202 -19.57 4.68 7.37
CA LYS A 202 -19.77 5.71 8.41
C LYS A 202 -21.22 6.15 8.55
N ILE A 203 -21.94 6.32 7.43
CA ILE A 203 -23.34 6.75 7.43
C ILE A 203 -24.36 5.61 7.57
N GLY A 204 -23.89 4.35 7.62
CA GLY A 204 -24.72 3.18 7.89
C GLY A 204 -25.44 2.57 6.66
N ASN A 205 -25.01 2.89 5.44
CA ASN A 205 -25.47 2.20 4.23
C ASN A 205 -24.80 0.83 4.06
N ILE A 206 -23.62 0.63 4.67
CA ILE A 206 -22.88 -0.62 4.74
C ILE A 206 -22.81 -1.04 6.20
N ASP A 207 -23.34 -2.21 6.55
CA ASP A 207 -23.37 -2.74 7.90
C ASP A 207 -22.18 -3.67 8.20
N TYR A 208 -21.70 -4.41 7.19
CA TYR A 208 -20.68 -5.45 7.32
C TYR A 208 -19.50 -5.16 6.42
N LEU A 209 -18.34 -4.92 7.02
CA LEU A 209 -17.10 -4.59 6.31
C LEU A 209 -16.05 -5.67 6.54
N PHE A 210 -15.86 -6.55 5.56
CA PHE A 210 -14.79 -7.55 5.56
C PHE A 210 -13.48 -6.92 5.13
N CYS A 211 -12.40 -7.14 5.89
CA CYS A 211 -11.16 -6.42 5.62
C CYS A 211 -9.89 -7.22 5.88
N THR A 212 -8.81 -6.69 5.27
CA THR A 212 -7.43 -7.07 5.56
C THR A 212 -6.78 -6.06 6.53
N SER A 213 -5.48 -6.24 6.81
CA SER A 213 -4.70 -5.37 7.69
C SER A 213 -4.59 -3.90 7.24
N THR A 214 -5.00 -3.56 6.04
CA THR A 214 -4.98 -2.16 5.57
C THR A 214 -5.93 -1.25 6.33
N LEU A 215 -6.99 -1.81 6.94
CA LEU A 215 -7.86 -1.07 7.83
C LEU A 215 -7.18 -0.74 9.19
N LEU A 216 -6.04 -1.37 9.48
CA LEU A 216 -5.19 -1.03 10.64
C LEU A 216 -4.46 0.30 10.44
N GLU A 217 -4.31 0.74 9.19
CA GLU A 217 -3.38 1.78 8.80
C GLU A 217 -4.12 3.00 8.26
N GLY A 218 -4.09 4.12 9.00
CA GLY A 218 -4.51 5.44 8.49
C GLY A 218 -6.02 5.68 8.29
N VAL A 219 -6.89 4.69 8.46
CA VAL A 219 -8.34 4.85 8.24
C VAL A 219 -9.08 4.95 9.56
N ASN A 220 -9.77 6.07 9.78
CA ASN A 220 -10.62 6.24 10.96
C ASN A 220 -12.05 5.72 10.69
N LEU A 221 -12.24 4.40 10.80
CA LEU A 221 -13.51 3.72 10.66
C LEU A 221 -13.90 3.03 11.97
N PRO A 222 -14.51 3.74 12.90
CA PRO A 222 -15.01 3.11 14.12
C PRO A 222 -16.25 2.25 13.82
N ALA A 223 -16.30 1.05 14.43
CA ALA A 223 -17.43 0.14 14.36
C ALA A 223 -17.93 -0.20 15.76
N ARG A 224 -19.22 -0.58 15.90
CA ARG A 224 -19.73 -1.09 17.17
C ARG A 224 -19.02 -2.38 17.57
N SER A 225 -18.77 -3.26 16.60
CA SER A 225 -18.14 -4.54 16.84
C SER A 225 -17.02 -4.83 15.84
N VAL A 226 -15.92 -5.37 16.34
CA VAL A 226 -14.79 -5.85 15.53
C VAL A 226 -14.65 -7.35 15.73
N PHE A 227 -14.81 -8.12 14.66
CA PHE A 227 -14.60 -9.57 14.65
C PHE A 227 -13.21 -9.87 14.07
N ILE A 228 -12.39 -10.57 14.82
CA ILE A 228 -11.03 -10.97 14.43
C ILE A 228 -11.01 -12.47 14.19
N LEU A 229 -11.21 -12.89 12.93
CA LEU A 229 -11.34 -14.30 12.56
C LEU A 229 -9.99 -15.02 12.46
N THR A 230 -8.88 -14.29 12.43
CA THR A 230 -7.53 -14.86 12.35
C THR A 230 -6.54 -14.09 13.19
N SER A 231 -5.63 -14.80 13.85
CA SER A 231 -4.49 -14.23 14.58
C SER A 231 -3.27 -13.90 13.70
N LYS A 232 -3.46 -13.90 12.36
CA LYS A 232 -2.39 -13.66 11.39
C LYS A 232 -2.61 -12.39 10.58
N LYS A 233 -1.49 -11.75 10.22
CA LYS A 233 -1.38 -10.68 9.21
C LYS A 233 -0.66 -11.27 8.00
N GLY A 234 -1.42 -11.65 6.96
CA GLY A 234 -0.89 -12.44 5.85
C GLY A 234 -0.44 -13.83 6.33
N THR A 235 0.84 -14.14 6.13
CA THR A 235 1.43 -15.43 6.54
C THR A 235 2.00 -15.44 7.97
N ARG A 236 2.22 -14.26 8.58
CA ARG A 236 2.81 -14.11 9.92
C ARG A 236 1.72 -13.95 10.99
N TYR A 237 1.99 -14.40 12.21
CA TYR A 237 1.15 -14.05 13.35
C TYR A 237 1.21 -12.54 13.62
N PHE A 238 0.14 -11.97 14.19
CA PHE A 238 0.13 -10.60 14.67
C PHE A 238 1.24 -10.36 15.68
N GLU A 239 1.84 -9.19 15.59
CA GLU A 239 2.50 -8.59 16.73
C GLU A 239 1.46 -7.88 17.63
N PRO A 240 1.71 -7.72 18.93
CA PRO A 240 0.75 -7.07 19.83
C PRO A 240 0.31 -5.68 19.35
N VAL A 241 1.21 -4.89 18.75
CA VAL A 241 0.89 -3.56 18.22
C VAL A 241 -0.14 -3.63 17.08
N ASP A 242 0.00 -4.57 16.15
CA ASP A 242 -0.95 -4.76 15.06
C ASP A 242 -2.33 -5.18 15.58
N PHE A 243 -2.35 -6.11 16.54
CA PHE A 243 -3.59 -6.59 17.16
C PHE A 243 -4.34 -5.46 17.86
N TRP A 244 -3.65 -4.68 18.70
CA TRP A 244 -4.28 -3.59 19.46
C TRP A 244 -4.68 -2.41 18.57
N ASN A 245 -4.00 -2.16 17.47
CA ASN A 245 -4.43 -1.18 16.46
C ASN A 245 -5.75 -1.60 15.79
N LEU A 246 -5.93 -2.89 15.52
CA LEU A 246 -7.20 -3.41 15.01
C LEU A 246 -8.30 -3.35 16.06
N ALA A 247 -8.02 -3.82 17.26
CA ALA A 247 -8.94 -3.79 18.39
C ALA A 247 -9.39 -2.36 18.70
N GLY A 248 -8.50 -1.38 18.55
CA GLY A 248 -8.77 0.05 18.73
C GLY A 248 -9.83 0.65 17.79
N ARG A 249 -10.24 -0.07 16.74
CA ARG A 249 -11.35 0.35 15.86
C ARG A 249 -12.73 0.08 16.47
N ALA A 250 -12.82 -0.67 17.56
CA ALA A 250 -14.07 -0.91 18.26
C ALA A 250 -14.46 0.32 19.14
N GLY A 251 -15.69 0.80 18.96
CA GLY A 251 -16.25 1.94 19.70
C GLY A 251 -16.17 3.26 18.97
N ARG A 252 -17.20 4.11 19.15
CA ARG A 252 -17.32 5.47 18.57
C ARG A 252 -17.38 6.49 19.70
N LEU A 253 -16.33 7.30 19.85
CA LEU A 253 -16.24 8.35 20.88
C LEU A 253 -17.46 9.26 21.00
N ALA A 254 -18.14 9.54 19.88
CA ALA A 254 -19.28 10.46 19.83
C ALA A 254 -20.65 9.78 19.97
N ILE A 255 -20.75 8.44 19.87
CA ILE A 255 -22.01 7.71 19.74
C ILE A 255 -22.11 6.56 20.74
N GLU A 256 -21.00 5.90 21.09
CA GLU A 256 -20.98 4.69 21.89
C GLU A 256 -19.90 4.76 22.98
N LEU A 257 -20.29 4.43 24.21
CA LEU A 257 -19.39 4.47 25.37
C LEU A 257 -18.38 3.31 25.37
N ALA A 258 -18.69 2.21 24.67
CA ALA A 258 -17.84 1.04 24.57
C ALA A 258 -17.94 0.35 23.22
N GLY A 259 -16.87 -0.28 22.77
CA GLY A 259 -16.82 -1.15 21.60
C GLY A 259 -16.54 -2.59 21.97
N ASP A 260 -17.09 -3.53 21.20
CA ASP A 260 -16.94 -4.95 21.43
C ASP A 260 -15.96 -5.58 20.44
N ILE A 261 -14.98 -6.31 20.94
CA ILE A 261 -13.95 -7.01 20.17
C ILE A 261 -14.15 -8.51 20.35
N PHE A 262 -14.36 -9.22 19.27
CA PHE A 262 -14.59 -10.66 19.27
C PHE A 262 -13.46 -11.39 18.54
N CYS A 263 -12.59 -12.06 19.28
CA CYS A 263 -11.60 -12.99 18.73
C CYS A 263 -12.27 -14.34 18.54
N VAL A 264 -12.41 -14.79 17.30
CA VAL A 264 -13.21 -15.99 16.98
C VAL A 264 -12.30 -17.11 16.50
N LYS A 265 -12.28 -18.21 17.25
CA LYS A 265 -11.63 -19.46 16.88
C LYS A 265 -12.62 -20.33 16.11
N ASP A 266 -12.29 -20.62 14.87
CA ASP A 266 -13.04 -21.51 13.98
C ASP A 266 -12.14 -22.65 13.44
N GLU A 267 -12.60 -23.36 12.44
CA GLU A 267 -11.87 -24.46 11.79
C GLU A 267 -10.51 -24.02 11.17
N SER A 268 -10.28 -22.71 10.95
CA SER A 268 -9.01 -22.20 10.42
C SER A 268 -7.82 -22.41 11.36
N GLY A 269 -8.09 -22.63 12.66
CA GLY A 269 -7.10 -23.01 13.68
C GLY A 269 -6.01 -21.98 13.99
N THR A 270 -6.16 -20.73 13.56
CA THR A 270 -5.12 -19.69 13.75
C THR A 270 -5.07 -19.18 15.19
N TRP A 271 -6.19 -19.21 15.91
CA TRP A 271 -6.30 -18.86 17.32
C TRP A 271 -5.93 -20.06 18.21
N ASN A 272 -4.63 -20.29 18.38
CA ASN A 272 -4.09 -21.29 19.32
C ASN A 272 -3.73 -20.64 20.68
N ASP A 273 -3.41 -21.47 21.69
CA ASP A 273 -3.11 -21.01 23.06
C ASP A 273 -1.97 -19.98 23.10
N LYS A 274 -0.95 -20.13 22.22
CA LYS A 274 0.15 -19.19 22.12
C LYS A 274 -0.33 -17.83 21.60
N ALA A 275 -1.20 -17.79 20.58
CA ALA A 275 -1.77 -16.56 20.05
C ALA A 275 -2.65 -15.86 21.08
N VAL A 276 -3.49 -16.62 21.80
CA VAL A 276 -4.32 -16.11 22.90
C VAL A 276 -3.46 -15.49 23.98
N LYS A 277 -2.42 -16.19 24.45
CA LYS A 277 -1.50 -15.69 25.49
C LYS A 277 -0.78 -14.42 25.04
N ASN A 278 -0.24 -14.38 23.84
CA ASN A 278 0.61 -13.29 23.37
C ASN A 278 -0.17 -12.05 22.95
N LEU A 279 -1.40 -12.18 22.47
CA LEU A 279 -2.17 -11.07 21.91
C LEU A 279 -3.28 -10.61 22.85
N ILE A 280 -4.04 -11.56 23.41
CA ILE A 280 -5.24 -11.27 24.21
C ILE A 280 -4.86 -11.02 25.68
N LEU A 281 -3.97 -11.85 26.23
CA LEU A 281 -3.59 -11.80 27.65
C LEU A 281 -2.31 -11.00 27.93
N SER A 282 -1.69 -10.43 26.89
CA SER A 282 -0.51 -9.58 27.06
C SER A 282 -0.90 -8.14 27.45
N ASN A 283 -0.02 -7.45 28.19
CA ASN A 283 -0.21 -6.04 28.49
C ASN A 283 -0.08 -5.17 27.25
N LYS A 284 -1.02 -4.25 27.05
CA LYS A 284 -1.01 -3.27 25.95
C LYS A 284 0.25 -2.39 25.91
N ASN A 285 0.87 -2.16 27.06
CA ASN A 285 1.86 -1.10 27.28
C ASN A 285 3.32 -1.59 27.25
N GLU A 286 3.57 -2.86 26.90
CA GLU A 286 4.91 -3.47 26.93
C GLU A 286 5.47 -3.75 25.52
N ILE A 287 5.16 -2.89 24.54
CA ILE A 287 5.71 -3.04 23.21
C ILE A 287 7.00 -2.24 23.13
N GLU A 288 8.10 -2.98 23.06
CA GLU A 288 9.44 -2.41 22.89
C GLU A 288 9.86 -2.47 21.41
N LEU A 289 10.30 -1.34 20.89
CA LEU A 289 10.77 -1.24 19.51
C LEU A 289 12.30 -1.19 19.45
N THR A 290 12.83 -1.67 18.34
CA THR A 290 14.26 -1.54 18.01
C THR A 290 14.41 -1.08 16.56
N PRO A 291 15.42 -0.25 16.24
CA PRO A 291 15.66 0.17 14.86
C PRO A 291 15.71 -1.01 13.89
N SER A 292 15.09 -0.86 12.72
CA SER A 292 14.95 -1.94 11.74
C SER A 292 16.29 -2.46 11.20
N PHE A 293 17.31 -1.60 11.15
CA PHE A 293 18.65 -1.96 10.67
C PHE A 293 19.54 -2.64 11.72
N TYR A 294 19.08 -2.80 12.96
CA TYR A 294 19.83 -3.57 13.97
C TYR A 294 19.80 -5.05 13.63
N LEU A 295 20.96 -5.60 13.34
CA LEU A 295 21.16 -7.01 13.04
C LEU A 295 21.75 -7.71 14.27
N ASN A 296 20.90 -8.38 15.05
CA ASN A 296 21.31 -9.07 16.28
C ASN A 296 21.83 -10.50 16.03
N ASP A 297 21.87 -10.93 14.76
CA ASP A 297 22.27 -12.27 14.35
C ASP A 297 23.56 -12.20 13.51
N SER A 298 24.60 -12.88 13.95
CA SER A 298 25.91 -12.98 13.26
C SER A 298 25.78 -13.55 11.84
N LYS A 299 24.78 -14.41 11.60
CA LYS A 299 24.49 -14.93 10.27
C LYS A 299 24.04 -13.81 9.32
N ARG A 300 23.12 -12.96 9.78
CA ARG A 300 22.61 -11.82 8.98
C ARG A 300 23.69 -10.79 8.67
N ILE A 301 24.62 -10.57 9.60
CA ILE A 301 25.80 -9.71 9.38
C ILE A 301 26.69 -10.28 8.28
N LYS A 302 26.97 -11.59 8.29
CA LYS A 302 27.75 -12.27 7.23
C LYS A 302 27.03 -12.25 5.88
N GLU A 303 25.71 -12.43 5.87
CA GLU A 303 24.90 -12.32 4.66
C GLU A 303 24.95 -10.90 4.07
N LEU A 304 24.88 -9.86 4.90
CA LEU A 304 25.05 -8.46 4.50
C LEU A 304 26.45 -8.23 3.92
N GLU A 305 27.49 -8.69 4.59
CA GLU A 305 28.88 -8.60 4.12
C GLU A 305 29.07 -9.29 2.76
N GLN A 306 28.49 -10.48 2.58
CA GLN A 306 28.48 -11.18 1.29
C GLN A 306 27.84 -10.33 0.18
N ILE A 307 26.67 -9.73 0.44
CA ILE A 307 25.98 -8.87 -0.55
C ILE A 307 26.84 -7.65 -0.90
N ILE A 308 27.46 -7.01 0.09
CA ILE A 308 28.34 -5.85 -0.14
C ILE A 308 29.54 -6.23 -1.00
N LYS A 309 30.18 -7.37 -0.72
CA LYS A 309 31.36 -7.84 -1.45
C LYS A 309 31.07 -8.31 -2.88
N THR A 310 29.97 -9.03 -3.06
CA THR A 310 29.70 -9.75 -4.32
C THR A 310 28.56 -9.17 -5.14
N GLY A 311 27.69 -8.35 -4.55
CA GLY A 311 26.42 -7.91 -5.12
C GLY A 311 25.39 -9.04 -5.30
N SER A 312 25.70 -10.29 -4.87
CA SER A 312 24.83 -11.45 -5.02
C SER A 312 23.98 -11.69 -3.79
N THR A 313 22.71 -11.99 -4.02
CA THR A 313 21.73 -12.39 -2.99
C THR A 313 21.39 -13.87 -3.04
N GLU A 314 22.18 -14.67 -3.75
CA GLU A 314 21.93 -16.09 -3.94
C GLU A 314 22.04 -16.86 -2.61
N GLY A 315 21.08 -17.73 -2.34
CA GLY A 315 21.00 -18.51 -1.10
C GLY A 315 20.53 -17.73 0.14
N ILE A 316 20.27 -16.43 0.03
CA ILE A 316 19.88 -15.57 1.16
C ILE A 316 18.36 -15.43 1.23
N GLN A 317 17.77 -15.79 2.37
CA GLN A 317 16.34 -15.56 2.65
C GLN A 317 16.08 -14.09 2.98
N ASN A 318 14.90 -13.56 2.57
CA ASN A 318 14.55 -12.15 2.73
C ASN A 318 15.66 -11.20 2.22
N SER A 319 16.22 -11.56 1.08
CA SER A 319 17.38 -10.88 0.50
C SER A 319 17.12 -9.42 0.11
N GLU A 320 15.87 -9.03 -0.13
CA GLU A 320 15.50 -7.67 -0.53
C GLU A 320 15.83 -6.65 0.58
N PHE A 321 15.50 -6.98 1.84
CA PHE A 321 15.85 -6.13 2.98
C PHE A 321 17.36 -5.95 3.12
N LEU A 322 18.13 -7.04 3.11
CA LEU A 322 19.59 -6.96 3.24
C LEU A 322 20.25 -6.27 2.05
N ARG A 323 19.71 -6.45 0.84
CA ARG A 323 20.18 -5.71 -0.34
C ARG A 323 19.96 -4.20 -0.16
N THR A 324 18.75 -3.80 0.24
CA THR A 324 18.44 -2.39 0.48
C THR A 324 19.33 -1.81 1.58
N LEU A 325 19.51 -2.55 2.68
CA LEU A 325 20.43 -2.15 3.77
C LEU A 325 21.89 -2.05 3.26
N SER A 326 22.34 -3.01 2.47
CA SER A 326 23.66 -2.96 1.81
C SER A 326 23.85 -1.71 0.97
N ASP A 327 22.87 -1.37 0.14
CA ASP A 327 22.92 -0.20 -0.71
C ASP A 327 22.91 1.10 0.12
N MET A 328 22.15 1.16 1.22
CA MET A 328 22.17 2.29 2.15
C MET A 328 23.54 2.45 2.83
N VAL A 329 24.11 1.37 3.37
CA VAL A 329 25.46 1.40 3.97
C VAL A 329 26.49 1.91 2.95
N ARG A 330 26.45 1.40 1.72
CA ARG A 330 27.35 1.83 0.64
C ARG A 330 27.20 3.32 0.32
N ILE A 331 25.97 3.82 0.21
CA ILE A 331 25.70 5.24 -0.08
C ILE A 331 26.13 6.12 1.11
N ASP A 332 25.86 5.69 2.35
CA ASP A 332 26.22 6.47 3.54
C ASP A 332 27.75 6.58 3.70
N THR A 333 28.52 5.58 3.25
CA THR A 333 29.99 5.69 3.22
C THR A 333 30.51 6.74 2.22
N LEU A 334 29.74 7.12 1.17
CA LEU A 334 30.10 8.21 0.25
C LEU A 334 29.88 9.61 0.85
N ARG A 335 29.13 9.73 1.93
CA ARG A 335 28.84 11.02 2.59
C ARG A 335 29.99 11.42 3.52
N THR A 336 31.16 11.59 2.97
CA THR A 336 32.45 11.75 3.71
C THR A 336 32.43 12.82 4.80
N ASP A 337 31.72 13.94 4.59
CA ASP A 337 31.68 15.07 5.54
C ASP A 337 30.74 14.85 6.73
N LYS A 338 29.82 13.89 6.63
CA LYS A 338 28.80 13.57 7.67
C LYS A 338 28.82 12.12 8.14
N ALA A 339 29.66 11.26 7.57
CA ALA A 339 29.69 9.83 7.85
C ALA A 339 29.93 9.49 9.33
N ASN A 340 30.61 10.37 10.08
CA ASN A 340 30.89 10.15 11.48
C ASN A 340 29.66 10.26 12.41
N ASN A 341 28.55 10.85 11.94
CA ASN A 341 27.36 11.10 12.75
C ASN A 341 26.12 10.35 12.23
N LEU A 342 26.24 9.51 11.20
CA LEU A 342 25.10 8.75 10.68
C LEU A 342 24.81 7.55 11.58
N PRO A 343 23.57 7.39 12.09
CA PRO A 343 23.21 6.31 13.00
C PRO A 343 23.53 4.92 12.49
N LEU A 344 23.29 4.66 11.19
CA LEU A 344 23.61 3.39 10.56
C LEU A 344 25.12 3.09 10.56
N ILE A 345 25.93 4.04 10.19
CA ILE A 345 27.40 3.92 10.21
C ILE A 345 27.91 3.72 11.65
N ASN A 346 27.39 4.50 12.60
CA ASN A 346 27.74 4.37 14.02
C ASN A 346 27.35 3.00 14.59
N TYR A 347 26.20 2.48 14.21
CA TYR A 347 25.79 1.12 14.61
C TYR A 347 26.84 0.07 14.20
N PHE A 348 27.27 0.04 12.93
CA PHE A 348 28.26 -0.94 12.47
C PHE A 348 29.64 -0.73 13.11
N ARG A 349 30.05 0.54 13.32
CA ARG A 349 31.32 0.89 13.96
C ARG A 349 31.34 0.45 15.42
N ASN A 350 30.31 0.77 16.19
CA ASN A 350 30.23 0.48 17.61
C ASN A 350 30.10 -1.02 17.93
N ASN A 351 29.57 -1.80 16.98
CA ASN A 351 29.47 -3.26 17.09
C ASN A 351 30.68 -4.01 16.51
N GLY A 352 31.79 -3.33 16.23
CA GLY A 352 33.01 -3.96 15.74
C GLY A 352 32.99 -4.44 14.29
N ASN A 353 31.99 -4.01 13.49
CA ASN A 353 31.81 -4.43 12.10
C ASN A 353 32.45 -3.44 11.09
N ASN A 354 33.64 -2.93 11.40
CA ASN A 354 34.36 -1.96 10.56
C ASN A 354 34.71 -2.53 9.16
N ASP A 355 34.88 -3.83 9.06
CA ASP A 355 35.15 -4.49 7.80
C ASP A 355 34.01 -4.31 6.79
N ILE A 356 32.76 -4.31 7.24
CA ILE A 356 31.59 -4.04 6.41
C ILE A 356 31.68 -2.64 5.80
N LEU A 357 32.05 -1.63 6.59
CA LEU A 357 32.20 -0.25 6.13
C LEU A 357 33.36 -0.11 5.13
N HIS A 358 34.48 -0.79 5.36
CA HIS A 358 35.60 -0.83 4.43
C HIS A 358 35.22 -1.46 3.08
N TYR A 359 34.56 -2.62 3.10
CA TYR A 359 34.07 -3.26 1.86
C TYR A 359 32.99 -2.42 1.17
N ALA A 360 32.10 -1.77 1.92
CA ALA A 360 31.09 -0.87 1.37
C ALA A 360 31.77 0.26 0.57
N LEU A 361 32.73 0.95 1.15
CA LEU A 361 33.47 2.01 0.49
C LEU A 361 34.18 1.50 -0.78
N LYS A 362 34.94 0.41 -0.68
CA LYS A 362 35.64 -0.17 -1.83
C LYS A 362 34.70 -0.60 -2.97
N SER A 363 33.49 -1.02 -2.65
CA SER A 363 32.51 -1.51 -3.65
C SER A 363 31.91 -0.41 -4.53
N ILE A 364 32.11 0.86 -4.17
CA ILE A 364 31.55 2.03 -4.86
C ILE A 364 32.59 2.96 -5.46
N ASP A 365 33.89 2.68 -5.31
CA ASP A 365 34.99 3.52 -5.84
C ASP A 365 34.89 3.79 -7.35
N ASN A 366 34.27 2.89 -8.12
CA ASN A 366 34.13 2.99 -9.57
C ASN A 366 32.75 3.50 -10.02
N ILE A 367 31.90 3.98 -9.10
CA ILE A 367 30.54 4.42 -9.44
C ILE A 367 30.55 5.92 -9.76
N ASN A 368 30.35 6.25 -11.03
CA ASN A 368 30.42 7.63 -11.54
C ASN A 368 29.04 8.33 -11.61
N ILE A 369 28.05 7.86 -10.82
CA ILE A 369 26.73 8.51 -10.73
C ILE A 369 26.78 9.51 -9.56
N PRO A 370 26.27 10.74 -9.72
CA PRO A 370 26.19 11.69 -8.62
C PRO A 370 25.45 11.13 -7.40
N THR A 371 26.00 11.33 -6.21
CA THR A 371 25.49 10.76 -4.95
C THR A 371 24.02 11.12 -4.71
N HIS A 372 23.58 12.33 -5.08
CA HIS A 372 22.18 12.73 -4.92
C HIS A 372 21.22 11.91 -5.79
N ILE A 373 21.64 11.43 -6.97
CA ILE A 373 20.85 10.55 -7.84
C ILE A 373 20.77 9.15 -7.22
N LEU A 374 21.90 8.61 -6.71
CA LEU A 374 21.92 7.33 -6.02
C LEU A 374 20.98 7.32 -4.80
N LEU A 375 21.00 8.38 -4.00
CA LEU A 375 20.17 8.56 -2.82
C LEU A 375 18.68 8.66 -3.17
N ALA A 376 18.34 9.46 -4.17
CA ALA A 376 16.95 9.64 -4.61
C ALA A 376 16.33 8.33 -5.14
N ASN A 377 17.15 7.38 -5.56
CA ASN A 377 16.74 6.11 -6.16
C ASN A 377 17.23 4.88 -5.36
N SER A 378 17.31 4.99 -4.05
CA SER A 378 17.79 3.93 -3.14
C SER A 378 16.99 2.61 -3.22
N HIS A 379 15.80 2.63 -3.80
CA HIS A 379 14.98 1.44 -4.09
C HIS A 379 15.48 0.64 -5.31
N ILE A 380 16.32 1.24 -6.19
CA ILE A 380 16.99 0.56 -7.30
C ILE A 380 18.39 0.16 -6.84
N ALA A 381 18.76 -1.12 -7.01
CA ALA A 381 20.10 -1.59 -6.64
C ALA A 381 21.20 -0.74 -7.27
N ILE A 382 22.21 -0.33 -6.50
CA ILE A 382 23.30 0.54 -6.97
C ILE A 382 23.97 -0.03 -8.23
N ASN A 383 24.22 -1.34 -8.26
CA ASN A 383 24.82 -1.99 -9.42
C ASN A 383 23.91 -1.92 -10.67
N SER A 384 22.58 -1.95 -10.48
CA SER A 384 21.63 -1.77 -11.57
C SER A 384 21.64 -0.33 -12.11
N GLN A 385 21.70 0.67 -11.21
CA GLN A 385 21.86 2.08 -11.59
C GLN A 385 23.16 2.31 -12.37
N HIS A 386 24.27 1.74 -11.89
CA HIS A 386 25.58 1.84 -12.54
C HIS A 386 25.60 1.21 -13.94
N ASN A 387 25.03 0.01 -14.09
CA ASN A 387 24.88 -0.62 -15.39
C ASN A 387 24.10 0.24 -16.38
N ALA A 388 22.97 0.80 -15.92
CA ALA A 388 22.14 1.67 -16.74
C ALA A 388 22.90 2.92 -17.20
N PHE A 389 23.61 3.58 -16.29
CA PHE A 389 24.41 4.75 -16.60
C PHE A 389 25.50 4.47 -17.66
N ASN A 390 26.23 3.37 -17.50
CA ASN A 390 27.26 2.96 -18.46
C ASN A 390 26.68 2.59 -19.82
N CYS A 391 25.56 1.86 -19.84
CA CYS A 391 24.88 1.49 -21.09
C CYS A 391 24.38 2.74 -21.84
N ILE A 392 23.70 3.67 -21.16
CA ILE A 392 23.13 4.90 -21.76
C ILE A 392 24.22 5.72 -22.48
N ARG A 393 25.43 5.80 -21.94
CA ARG A 393 26.54 6.53 -22.57
C ARG A 393 27.01 5.96 -23.91
N ASN A 394 26.67 4.71 -24.23
CA ASN A 394 27.05 4.03 -25.45
C ASN A 394 25.98 4.10 -26.56
N TYR A 395 24.82 4.70 -26.29
CA TYR A 395 23.72 4.87 -27.22
C TYR A 395 23.61 6.32 -27.70
N SER A 396 22.99 6.54 -28.85
CA SER A 396 22.55 7.87 -29.28
C SER A 396 21.25 8.27 -28.54
N ILE A 397 21.03 9.58 -28.40
CA ILE A 397 19.79 10.09 -27.78
C ILE A 397 18.55 9.67 -28.59
N ASP A 398 18.63 9.56 -29.89
CA ASP A 398 17.51 9.17 -30.76
C ASP A 398 17.05 7.73 -30.50
N GLU A 399 17.93 6.84 -30.11
CA GLU A 399 17.59 5.47 -29.71
C GLU A 399 16.97 5.41 -28.32
N LEU A 400 17.31 6.35 -27.44
CA LEU A 400 16.94 6.32 -26.03
C LEU A 400 15.72 7.19 -25.68
N LYS A 401 15.54 8.33 -26.37
CA LYS A 401 14.49 9.31 -26.05
C LYS A 401 13.09 8.68 -26.08
N LEU A 402 12.23 9.22 -25.22
CA LEU A 402 10.83 8.82 -25.07
C LEU A 402 9.93 9.82 -25.75
N SER A 403 8.88 9.36 -26.45
CA SER A 403 7.94 10.23 -27.17
C SER A 403 6.84 10.79 -26.25
N TRP A 404 6.24 11.91 -26.65
CA TRP A 404 5.14 12.56 -25.93
C TRP A 404 3.80 11.81 -26.08
N ASN A 405 3.64 11.08 -27.18
CA ASN A 405 2.43 10.31 -27.45
C ASN A 405 2.82 8.88 -27.88
N PRO A 406 3.28 8.05 -26.93
CA PRO A 406 3.84 6.76 -27.24
C PRO A 406 2.78 5.76 -27.71
N THR A 407 3.12 5.00 -28.75
CA THR A 407 2.33 3.85 -29.19
C THR A 407 2.59 2.63 -28.32
N ASN A 408 1.72 1.63 -28.39
CA ASN A 408 1.91 0.37 -27.67
C ASN A 408 3.24 -0.31 -28.02
N GLU A 409 3.58 -0.33 -29.33
CA GLU A 409 4.83 -0.95 -29.79
C GLU A 409 6.07 -0.18 -29.28
N GLU A 410 6.04 1.14 -29.32
CA GLU A 410 7.12 1.96 -28.77
C GLU A 410 7.30 1.70 -27.26
N ILE A 411 6.20 1.64 -26.50
CA ILE A 411 6.27 1.34 -25.07
C ILE A 411 6.88 -0.04 -24.82
N LYS A 412 6.50 -1.03 -25.60
CA LYS A 412 7.02 -2.40 -25.52
C LYS A 412 8.53 -2.44 -25.81
N GLU A 413 8.98 -1.75 -26.87
CA GLU A 413 10.41 -1.65 -27.23
C GLU A 413 11.22 -0.93 -26.12
N LYS A 414 10.74 0.22 -25.63
CA LYS A 414 11.42 0.98 -24.58
C LYS A 414 11.44 0.25 -23.23
N LEU A 415 10.35 -0.46 -22.87
CA LEU A 415 10.37 -1.32 -21.69
C LEU A 415 11.40 -2.45 -21.83
N ALA A 416 11.50 -3.11 -22.99
CA ALA A 416 12.49 -4.15 -23.21
C ALA A 416 13.92 -3.60 -23.11
N LEU A 417 14.17 -2.40 -23.66
CA LEU A 417 15.44 -1.70 -23.51
C LEU A 417 15.76 -1.42 -22.03
N ILE A 418 14.83 -0.83 -21.28
CA ILE A 418 14.99 -0.52 -19.85
C ILE A 418 15.27 -1.79 -19.05
N PHE A 419 14.51 -2.89 -19.29
CA PHE A 419 14.77 -4.17 -18.61
C PHE A 419 16.19 -4.67 -18.82
N ASN A 420 16.71 -4.54 -20.03
CA ASN A 420 18.07 -5.00 -20.39
C ASN A 420 19.15 -4.12 -19.76
N ILE A 421 19.09 -2.79 -19.90
CA ILE A 421 20.12 -1.89 -19.38
C ILE A 421 20.20 -1.89 -17.85
N TYR A 422 19.05 -2.07 -17.16
CA TYR A 422 19.00 -2.21 -15.71
C TYR A 422 19.23 -3.64 -15.21
N GLN A 423 19.26 -4.64 -16.10
CA GLN A 423 19.29 -6.05 -15.75
C GLN A 423 18.22 -6.39 -14.70
N ILE A 424 16.98 -5.98 -14.96
CA ILE A 424 15.88 -6.03 -13.97
C ILE A 424 15.67 -7.46 -13.45
N ASP A 425 15.71 -8.47 -14.31
CA ASP A 425 15.55 -9.88 -13.92
C ASP A 425 16.62 -10.38 -12.92
N LYS A 426 17.82 -9.78 -12.97
CA LYS A 426 18.91 -10.13 -12.06
C LYS A 426 18.75 -9.47 -10.70
N TYR A 427 18.30 -8.21 -10.66
CA TYR A 427 18.26 -7.40 -9.45
C TYR A 427 16.88 -7.32 -8.81
N SER A 428 15.79 -7.49 -9.55
CA SER A 428 14.42 -7.55 -9.02
C SER A 428 14.07 -8.99 -8.64
N LYS A 429 13.89 -9.26 -7.35
CA LYS A 429 13.53 -10.58 -6.82
C LYS A 429 12.31 -10.49 -5.90
N GLY A 430 11.66 -11.63 -5.66
CA GLY A 430 10.47 -11.72 -4.82
C GLY A 430 9.19 -12.04 -5.58
N LEU A 431 8.09 -12.23 -4.85
CA LEU A 431 6.79 -12.64 -5.40
C LEU A 431 6.16 -11.61 -6.34
N ASN A 432 6.44 -10.32 -6.11
CA ASN A 432 5.89 -9.23 -6.91
C ASN A 432 6.91 -8.66 -7.92
N ARG A 433 7.94 -9.41 -8.30
CA ARG A 433 8.97 -8.96 -9.23
C ARG A 433 8.39 -8.58 -10.61
N LEU A 434 9.03 -7.62 -11.26
CA LEU A 434 8.84 -7.39 -12.69
C LEU A 434 9.36 -8.60 -13.48
N ASN A 435 8.70 -8.95 -14.57
CA ASN A 435 9.05 -10.10 -15.40
C ASN A 435 9.14 -9.66 -16.87
N PHE A 436 10.25 -9.95 -17.53
CA PHE A 436 10.47 -9.63 -18.94
C PHE A 436 9.36 -10.18 -19.84
N ASN A 437 8.91 -11.42 -19.61
CA ASN A 437 7.86 -12.05 -20.38
C ASN A 437 6.48 -11.36 -20.24
N SER A 438 6.32 -10.49 -19.23
CA SER A 438 5.10 -9.72 -19.01
C SER A 438 5.13 -8.34 -19.68
N ILE A 439 6.21 -7.97 -20.35
CA ILE A 439 6.32 -6.66 -21.06
C ILE A 439 5.14 -6.39 -22.00
N PRO A 440 4.68 -7.35 -22.85
CA PRO A 440 3.54 -7.10 -23.73
C PRO A 440 2.27 -6.73 -22.94
N TYR A 441 2.04 -7.37 -21.80
CA TYR A 441 0.93 -7.04 -20.92
C TYR A 441 1.10 -5.68 -20.24
N TYR A 442 2.29 -5.39 -19.72
CA TYR A 442 2.58 -4.08 -19.11
C TYR A 442 2.44 -2.95 -20.14
N ALA A 443 2.86 -3.16 -21.38
CA ALA A 443 2.74 -2.17 -22.43
C ALA A 443 1.27 -1.84 -22.73
N VAL A 444 0.38 -2.83 -22.79
CA VAL A 444 -1.07 -2.60 -22.98
C VAL A 444 -1.64 -1.72 -21.88
N ILE A 445 -1.41 -2.09 -20.61
CA ILE A 445 -1.92 -1.32 -19.47
C ILE A 445 -1.30 0.08 -19.44
N LEU A 446 0.02 0.19 -19.62
CA LEU A 446 0.75 1.45 -19.55
C LEU A 446 0.32 2.41 -20.65
N THR A 447 0.10 1.93 -21.88
CA THR A 447 -0.45 2.74 -22.98
C THR A 447 -1.78 3.37 -22.58
N LYS A 448 -2.70 2.57 -22.10
CA LYS A 448 -4.04 3.05 -21.70
C LYS A 448 -3.96 3.98 -20.49
N TRP A 449 -3.12 3.64 -19.52
CA TRP A 449 -2.92 4.47 -18.34
C TRP A 449 -2.38 5.86 -18.71
N MET A 450 -1.31 5.93 -19.49
CA MET A 450 -0.68 7.19 -19.91
C MET A 450 -1.55 8.02 -20.88
N HIS A 451 -2.46 7.40 -21.63
CA HIS A 451 -3.43 8.13 -22.45
C HIS A 451 -4.69 8.59 -21.69
N GLY A 452 -4.74 8.40 -20.37
CA GLY A 452 -5.86 8.87 -19.55
C GLY A 452 -7.15 8.07 -19.72
N ASN A 453 -7.06 6.78 -20.07
CA ASN A 453 -8.23 5.90 -20.08
C ASN A 453 -8.76 5.68 -18.66
N THR A 454 -10.07 5.44 -18.54
CA THR A 454 -10.70 5.12 -17.26
C THR A 454 -10.29 3.72 -16.77
N LEU A 455 -10.44 3.46 -15.48
CA LEU A 455 -10.12 2.15 -14.93
C LEU A 455 -11.00 1.05 -15.55
N SER A 456 -12.29 1.31 -15.76
CA SER A 456 -13.19 0.34 -16.39
C SER A 456 -12.80 0.03 -17.84
N GLU A 457 -12.30 1.00 -18.61
CA GLU A 457 -11.76 0.77 -19.95
C GLU A 457 -10.52 -0.13 -19.89
N ILE A 458 -9.58 0.12 -18.98
CA ILE A 458 -8.37 -0.68 -18.80
C ILE A 458 -8.71 -2.13 -18.39
N ILE A 459 -9.66 -2.30 -17.47
CA ILE A 459 -10.13 -3.63 -17.04
C ILE A 459 -10.79 -4.36 -18.20
N SER A 460 -11.63 -3.68 -18.99
CA SER A 460 -12.28 -4.26 -20.17
C SER A 460 -11.25 -4.77 -21.17
N ASP A 461 -10.19 -4.00 -21.43
CA ASP A 461 -9.09 -4.42 -22.31
C ASP A 461 -8.31 -5.61 -21.75
N ALA A 462 -8.11 -5.67 -20.42
CA ALA A 462 -7.49 -6.82 -19.77
C ALA A 462 -8.34 -8.09 -19.92
N ILE A 463 -9.67 -7.98 -19.81
CA ILE A 463 -10.61 -9.09 -20.07
C ILE A 463 -10.49 -9.57 -21.52
N VAL A 464 -10.53 -8.63 -22.49
CA VAL A 464 -10.36 -8.95 -23.91
C VAL A 464 -9.02 -9.64 -24.16
N TYR A 465 -7.93 -9.18 -23.54
CA TYR A 465 -6.62 -9.80 -23.64
C TYR A 465 -6.62 -11.25 -23.12
N TYR A 466 -7.25 -11.51 -21.98
CA TYR A 466 -7.35 -12.87 -21.42
C TYR A 466 -8.14 -13.81 -22.32
N ILE A 467 -9.27 -13.35 -22.90
CA ILE A 467 -10.09 -14.12 -23.82
C ILE A 467 -9.32 -14.41 -25.13
N SER A 468 -8.77 -13.38 -25.77
CA SER A 468 -8.10 -13.48 -27.07
C SER A 468 -6.86 -14.37 -27.04
N ASN A 469 -6.15 -14.37 -25.90
CA ASN A 469 -4.94 -15.17 -25.71
C ASN A 469 -5.20 -16.49 -24.96
N ARG A 470 -6.47 -16.86 -24.73
CA ARG A 470 -6.87 -18.09 -24.01
C ARG A 470 -6.11 -18.27 -22.71
N LYS A 471 -5.99 -17.18 -21.92
CA LYS A 471 -5.25 -17.18 -20.66
C LYS A 471 -6.00 -17.95 -19.59
N ASN A 472 -5.23 -18.58 -18.72
CA ASN A 472 -5.76 -19.12 -17.48
C ASN A 472 -5.75 -18.06 -16.39
N ILE A 473 -6.67 -18.22 -15.42
CA ILE A 473 -6.70 -17.42 -14.19
C ILE A 473 -6.26 -18.26 -13.00
N TYR A 474 -5.48 -17.65 -12.12
CA TYR A 474 -4.98 -18.28 -10.90
C TYR A 474 -5.87 -17.84 -9.73
N LEU A 475 -6.75 -18.71 -9.27
CA LEU A 475 -7.64 -18.44 -8.13
C LEU A 475 -6.90 -18.61 -6.79
N SER A 476 -5.87 -19.46 -6.76
CA SER A 476 -4.94 -19.63 -5.65
C SER A 476 -3.59 -20.11 -6.19
N ASP A 477 -2.58 -20.24 -5.32
CA ASP A 477 -1.25 -20.79 -5.70
C ASP A 477 -1.33 -22.18 -6.33
N LYS A 478 -2.42 -22.92 -6.11
CA LYS A 478 -2.60 -24.31 -6.56
C LYS A 478 -3.74 -24.51 -7.56
N THR A 479 -4.59 -23.50 -7.75
CA THR A 479 -5.79 -23.64 -8.59
C THR A 479 -5.70 -22.70 -9.77
N GLN A 480 -5.56 -23.27 -10.95
CA GLN A 480 -5.52 -22.56 -12.23
C GLN A 480 -6.58 -23.15 -13.17
N GLU A 481 -7.36 -22.31 -13.79
CA GLU A 481 -8.39 -22.72 -14.74
C GLU A 481 -8.52 -21.72 -15.90
N PRO A 482 -9.12 -22.13 -17.05
CA PRO A 482 -9.37 -21.22 -18.17
C PRO A 482 -10.24 -20.05 -17.73
N PHE A 483 -9.90 -18.83 -18.17
CA PHE A 483 -10.66 -17.64 -17.82
C PHE A 483 -12.05 -17.68 -18.46
N ASP A 484 -13.10 -17.49 -17.64
CA ASP A 484 -14.48 -17.35 -18.06
C ASP A 484 -15.02 -15.96 -17.66
N GLN A 485 -15.37 -15.13 -18.66
CA GLN A 485 -15.92 -13.80 -18.46
C GLN A 485 -17.33 -13.77 -17.82
N ASN A 486 -18.04 -14.90 -17.82
CA ASN A 486 -19.36 -15.00 -17.20
C ASN A 486 -19.27 -15.43 -15.71
N ASN A 487 -18.08 -15.80 -15.25
CA ASN A 487 -17.85 -16.16 -13.86
C ASN A 487 -17.42 -14.93 -13.04
N SER A 488 -18.27 -14.47 -12.11
CA SER A 488 -17.98 -13.27 -11.29
C SER A 488 -16.72 -13.42 -10.44
N ILE A 489 -16.35 -14.64 -10.03
CA ILE A 489 -15.12 -14.93 -9.29
C ILE A 489 -13.91 -14.67 -10.17
N HIS A 490 -13.94 -15.11 -11.45
CA HIS A 490 -12.88 -14.86 -12.42
C HIS A 490 -12.74 -13.37 -12.71
N ILE A 491 -13.86 -12.69 -12.94
CA ILE A 491 -13.88 -11.23 -13.15
C ILE A 491 -13.31 -10.52 -11.93
N THR A 492 -13.77 -10.84 -10.73
CA THR A 492 -13.28 -10.21 -9.48
C THR A 492 -11.77 -10.44 -9.29
N LYS A 493 -11.30 -11.65 -9.57
CA LYS A 493 -9.87 -11.96 -9.49
C LYS A 493 -9.06 -11.16 -10.50
N LEU A 494 -9.46 -11.15 -11.78
CA LEU A 494 -8.79 -10.40 -12.83
C LEU A 494 -8.79 -8.89 -12.56
N VAL A 495 -9.92 -8.35 -12.10
CA VAL A 495 -10.04 -6.94 -11.69
C VAL A 495 -9.01 -6.62 -10.61
N ASN A 496 -8.98 -7.41 -9.53
CA ASN A 496 -8.06 -7.17 -8.41
C ASN A 496 -6.58 -7.33 -8.82
N ASP A 497 -6.27 -8.30 -9.69
CA ASP A 497 -4.92 -8.49 -10.22
C ASP A 497 -4.51 -7.31 -11.13
N THR A 498 -5.41 -6.83 -11.98
CA THR A 498 -5.17 -5.66 -12.85
C THR A 498 -4.94 -4.39 -12.02
N ILE A 499 -5.77 -4.13 -11.01
CA ILE A 499 -5.60 -2.99 -10.10
C ILE A 499 -4.26 -3.10 -9.36
N LYS A 500 -3.94 -4.28 -8.84
CA LYS A 500 -2.65 -4.54 -8.19
C LYS A 500 -1.47 -4.27 -9.13
N ASP A 501 -1.56 -4.68 -10.38
CA ASP A 501 -0.51 -4.45 -11.36
C ASP A 501 -0.38 -2.97 -11.73
N ILE A 502 -1.49 -2.23 -11.83
CA ILE A 502 -1.47 -0.76 -12.00
C ILE A 502 -0.77 -0.10 -10.82
N GLU A 503 -1.14 -0.40 -9.58
CA GLU A 503 -0.59 0.24 -8.39
C GLU A 503 0.87 -0.18 -8.11
N LEU A 504 1.16 -1.47 -8.11
CA LEU A 504 2.46 -1.98 -7.67
C LEU A 504 3.48 -2.11 -8.80
N LYS A 505 3.07 -2.65 -9.97
CA LYS A 505 4.00 -2.88 -11.07
C LYS A 505 4.25 -1.62 -11.88
N ILE A 506 3.19 -0.93 -12.27
CA ILE A 506 3.25 0.26 -13.11
C ILE A 506 3.52 1.49 -12.27
N GLY A 507 2.62 1.82 -11.33
CA GLY A 507 2.65 3.05 -10.56
C GLY A 507 3.77 3.11 -9.52
N TYR A 508 4.42 1.98 -9.19
CA TYR A 508 5.56 1.97 -8.27
C TYR A 508 6.83 1.43 -8.94
N GLN A 509 6.86 0.15 -9.33
CA GLN A 509 8.13 -0.45 -9.78
C GLN A 509 8.62 0.10 -11.13
N LEU A 510 7.78 0.07 -12.18
CA LEU A 510 8.17 0.59 -13.50
C LEU A 510 8.37 2.10 -13.46
N GLN A 511 7.49 2.82 -12.76
CA GLN A 511 7.59 4.28 -12.59
C GLN A 511 8.96 4.67 -11.99
N ASN A 512 9.46 3.95 -10.99
CA ASN A 512 10.76 4.20 -10.39
C ASN A 512 11.91 3.98 -11.38
N TYR A 513 11.91 2.87 -12.13
CA TYR A 513 12.93 2.64 -13.16
C TYR A 513 12.87 3.68 -14.28
N ILE A 514 11.68 4.05 -14.73
CA ILE A 514 11.48 5.06 -15.78
C ILE A 514 11.89 6.45 -15.29
N SER A 515 11.57 6.79 -14.03
CA SER A 515 12.00 8.06 -13.42
C SER A 515 13.52 8.17 -13.37
N HIS A 516 14.20 7.13 -12.88
CA HIS A 516 15.66 7.09 -12.87
C HIS A 516 16.25 7.12 -14.28
N TYR A 517 15.63 6.42 -15.24
CA TYR A 517 16.03 6.45 -16.65
C TYR A 517 15.96 7.87 -17.21
N CYS A 518 14.86 8.60 -16.99
CA CYS A 518 14.73 10.00 -17.42
C CYS A 518 15.77 10.92 -16.74
N GLN A 519 16.10 10.68 -15.47
CA GLN A 519 17.15 11.42 -14.76
C GLN A 519 18.53 11.15 -15.39
N LEU A 520 18.84 9.89 -15.74
CA LEU A 520 20.09 9.55 -16.41
C LEU A 520 20.19 10.14 -17.82
N LEU A 521 19.08 10.15 -18.58
CA LEU A 521 19.04 10.82 -19.89
C LEU A 521 19.33 12.31 -19.76
N SER A 522 18.73 12.98 -18.76
CA SER A 522 19.00 14.40 -18.50
C SER A 522 20.43 14.66 -18.04
N LEU A 523 21.04 13.71 -17.34
CA LEU A 523 22.44 13.82 -16.89
C LEU A 523 23.43 13.65 -18.05
N VAL A 524 23.18 12.72 -18.97
CA VAL A 524 24.09 12.39 -20.07
C VAL A 524 23.87 13.28 -21.29
N PHE A 525 22.62 13.66 -21.56
CA PHE A 525 22.19 14.43 -22.73
C PHE A 525 21.48 15.71 -22.26
N GLU A 526 22.22 16.72 -21.86
CA GLU A 526 21.74 17.97 -21.28
C GLU A 526 20.61 18.66 -22.08
N ASN A 527 20.59 18.49 -23.39
CA ASN A 527 19.62 19.09 -24.30
C ASN A 527 18.63 18.03 -24.86
N ASN A 528 17.35 18.24 -24.58
CA ASN A 528 16.23 17.45 -25.13
C ASN A 528 16.24 15.94 -24.80
N PRO A 529 16.10 15.58 -23.52
CA PRO A 529 16.07 14.17 -23.10
C PRO A 529 14.80 13.40 -23.54
N GLY A 530 13.86 14.05 -24.23
CA GLY A 530 12.55 13.47 -24.61
C GLY A 530 11.47 13.71 -23.56
N ALA A 531 10.35 13.00 -23.70
CA ALA A 531 9.24 13.08 -22.77
C ALA A 531 9.58 12.37 -21.43
N ASN A 532 9.03 12.87 -20.34
CA ASN A 532 9.16 12.23 -19.04
C ASN A 532 7.97 11.29 -18.78
N TRP A 533 8.10 10.03 -19.19
CA TRP A 533 7.04 9.04 -18.96
C TRP A 533 6.78 8.77 -17.48
N SER A 534 7.72 9.06 -16.56
CA SER A 534 7.44 8.89 -15.13
C SER A 534 6.32 9.82 -14.66
N GLN A 535 6.24 11.04 -15.20
CA GLN A 535 5.12 11.96 -14.97
C GLN A 535 3.81 11.44 -15.59
N PHE A 536 3.88 10.89 -16.80
CA PHE A 536 2.68 10.29 -17.44
C PHE A 536 2.12 9.13 -16.63
N ILE A 537 3.01 8.35 -15.99
CA ILE A 537 2.60 7.25 -15.11
C ILE A 537 2.03 7.78 -13.80
N GLU A 538 2.67 8.75 -13.18
CA GLU A 538 2.26 9.36 -11.92
C GLU A 538 0.87 10.00 -12.03
N PHE A 539 0.67 10.84 -13.03
CA PHE A 539 -0.63 11.48 -13.27
C PHE A 539 -1.63 10.58 -14.02
N GLY A 540 -1.19 9.42 -14.51
CA GLY A 540 -2.00 8.51 -15.32
C GLY A 540 -2.59 9.17 -16.56
N SER A 541 -1.87 10.11 -17.15
CA SER A 541 -2.22 10.82 -18.38
C SER A 541 -1.01 11.56 -18.92
N ASN A 542 -0.91 11.68 -20.24
CA ASN A 542 0.03 12.58 -20.92
C ASN A 542 -0.58 13.96 -21.22
N ASP A 543 -1.79 14.24 -20.71
CA ASP A 543 -2.52 15.46 -20.98
C ASP A 543 -2.32 16.52 -19.88
N PRO A 544 -1.80 17.72 -20.21
CA PRO A 544 -1.57 18.78 -19.23
C PRO A 544 -2.83 19.25 -18.50
N ILE A 545 -4.01 19.21 -19.11
CA ILE A 545 -5.27 19.59 -18.44
C ILE A 545 -5.55 18.64 -17.29
N VAL A 546 -5.34 17.34 -17.48
CA VAL A 546 -5.52 16.32 -16.43
C VAL A 546 -4.52 16.52 -15.30
N TRP A 547 -3.29 16.92 -15.61
CA TRP A 547 -2.28 17.24 -14.60
C TRP A 547 -2.68 18.46 -13.76
N GLN A 548 -3.09 19.56 -14.44
CA GLN A 548 -3.51 20.76 -13.75
C GLN A 548 -4.71 20.54 -12.84
N LEU A 549 -5.69 19.74 -13.27
CA LEU A 549 -6.81 19.36 -12.41
C LEU A 549 -6.33 18.58 -11.17
N GLN A 550 -5.36 17.65 -11.34
CA GLN A 550 -4.79 16.94 -10.19
C GLN A 550 -3.98 17.87 -9.26
N PHE A 551 -3.26 18.85 -9.77
CA PHE A 551 -2.62 19.90 -8.95
C PHE A 551 -3.63 20.76 -8.18
N MET A 552 -4.85 20.92 -8.69
CA MET A 552 -5.95 21.57 -7.97
C MET A 552 -6.59 20.68 -6.89
N GLY A 553 -6.11 19.43 -6.73
CA GLY A 553 -6.59 18.48 -5.72
C GLY A 553 -7.58 17.45 -6.22
N PHE A 554 -7.97 17.46 -7.51
CA PHE A 554 -8.83 16.42 -8.06
C PHE A 554 -8.10 15.10 -8.19
N SER A 555 -8.79 14.00 -7.86
CA SER A 555 -8.29 12.66 -8.19
C SER A 555 -8.13 12.49 -9.70
N ARG A 556 -7.22 11.59 -10.12
CA ARG A 556 -7.06 11.25 -11.55
C ARG A 556 -8.38 10.94 -12.23
N HIS A 557 -9.22 10.17 -11.58
CA HIS A 557 -10.49 9.72 -12.15
C HIS A 557 -11.47 10.88 -12.32
N CYS A 558 -11.55 11.77 -11.33
CA CYS A 558 -12.34 12.99 -11.42
C CYS A 558 -11.82 13.94 -12.51
N ALA A 559 -10.49 14.11 -12.60
CA ALA A 559 -9.85 14.92 -13.63
C ALA A 559 -10.17 14.42 -15.05
N ILE A 560 -10.07 13.11 -15.29
CA ILE A 560 -10.44 12.48 -16.57
C ILE A 560 -11.94 12.66 -16.85
N PHE A 561 -12.80 12.47 -15.83
CA PHE A 561 -14.23 12.69 -15.94
C PHE A 561 -14.57 14.13 -16.34
N LEU A 562 -13.97 15.12 -15.66
CA LEU A 562 -14.17 16.54 -15.96
C LEU A 562 -13.73 16.88 -17.37
N LYS A 563 -12.55 16.42 -17.80
CA LYS A 563 -12.04 16.63 -19.16
C LYS A 563 -12.96 16.03 -20.23
N LYS A 564 -13.44 14.81 -20.01
CA LYS A 564 -14.29 14.08 -20.97
C LYS A 564 -15.69 14.69 -21.09
N ASN A 565 -16.28 15.10 -19.96
CA ASN A 565 -17.69 15.55 -19.93
C ASN A 565 -17.86 17.06 -20.00
N PHE A 566 -16.86 17.84 -19.61
CA PHE A 566 -16.91 19.31 -19.54
C PHE A 566 -15.76 20.01 -20.27
N PRO A 567 -15.34 19.55 -21.47
CA PRO A 567 -14.17 20.11 -22.16
C PRO A 567 -14.32 21.61 -22.47
N LYS A 568 -15.55 22.09 -22.71
CA LYS A 568 -15.84 23.51 -23.00
C LYS A 568 -15.66 24.44 -21.79
N HIS A 569 -15.62 23.87 -20.58
CA HIS A 569 -15.44 24.63 -19.34
C HIS A 569 -13.98 24.63 -18.85
N LEU A 570 -13.07 23.96 -19.58
CA LEU A 570 -11.67 23.86 -19.26
C LEU A 570 -10.82 24.60 -20.29
N LYS A 571 -10.31 25.77 -19.91
CA LYS A 571 -9.44 26.57 -20.77
C LYS A 571 -8.00 26.48 -20.27
N TYR A 572 -7.14 25.84 -21.03
CA TYR A 572 -5.72 25.70 -20.74
C TYR A 572 -4.89 26.75 -21.50
N ASP A 573 -4.11 27.51 -20.73
CA ASP A 573 -3.13 28.46 -21.23
C ASP A 573 -1.77 27.77 -21.30
N GLN A 574 -1.29 27.51 -22.52
CA GLN A 574 -0.03 26.81 -22.74
C GLN A 574 1.20 27.68 -22.40
N GLU A 575 1.10 29.01 -22.58
CA GLU A 575 2.23 29.90 -22.32
C GLU A 575 2.53 30.01 -20.83
N ASN A 576 1.47 30.12 -20.01
CA ASN A 576 1.59 30.24 -18.57
C ASN A 576 1.47 28.91 -17.82
N ASN A 577 1.25 27.79 -18.55
CA ASN A 577 0.99 26.45 -17.96
C ASN A 577 -0.12 26.47 -16.90
N GLN A 578 -1.21 27.20 -17.17
CA GLN A 578 -2.29 27.41 -16.21
C GLN A 578 -3.65 26.97 -16.76
N LEU A 579 -4.44 26.30 -15.92
CA LEU A 579 -5.81 25.89 -16.23
C LEU A 579 -6.83 26.80 -15.56
N TYR A 580 -7.78 27.29 -16.35
CA TYR A 580 -8.94 28.04 -15.91
C TYR A 580 -10.20 27.19 -16.01
N ILE A 581 -10.92 27.04 -14.91
CA ILE A 581 -12.22 26.35 -14.89
C ILE A 581 -13.32 27.41 -14.99
N LEU A 582 -14.01 27.38 -16.13
CA LEU A 582 -15.10 28.29 -16.44
C LEU A 582 -16.42 27.71 -15.92
N ASN A 583 -17.35 28.59 -15.50
CA ASN A 583 -18.73 28.21 -15.15
C ASN A 583 -18.82 27.07 -14.11
N ARG A 584 -18.08 27.18 -13.01
CA ARG A 584 -18.04 26.19 -11.91
C ARG A 584 -19.45 25.79 -11.43
N ALA A 585 -20.37 26.76 -11.32
CA ALA A 585 -21.74 26.51 -10.89
C ALA A 585 -22.49 25.57 -11.84
N GLU A 586 -22.28 25.69 -13.15
CA GLU A 586 -22.89 24.81 -14.15
C GLU A 586 -22.35 23.38 -14.03
N ILE A 587 -21.03 23.20 -13.84
CA ILE A 587 -20.45 21.87 -13.61
C ILE A 587 -21.08 21.23 -12.37
N LYS A 588 -21.12 21.96 -11.23
CA LYS A 588 -21.74 21.47 -9.99
C LYS A 588 -23.20 21.04 -10.17
N SER A 589 -23.96 21.82 -10.90
CA SER A 589 -25.39 21.52 -11.11
C SER A 589 -25.64 20.31 -12.03
N LYS A 590 -24.74 20.07 -12.98
CA LYS A 590 -24.88 18.96 -13.94
C LYS A 590 -24.40 17.62 -13.41
N VAL A 591 -23.54 17.60 -12.39
CA VAL A 591 -23.05 16.36 -11.79
C VAL A 591 -24.05 15.86 -10.77
N LYS A 592 -24.65 14.70 -11.06
CA LYS A 592 -25.66 14.08 -10.18
C LYS A 592 -25.04 13.58 -8.89
N GLN A 593 -25.80 13.69 -7.79
CA GLN A 593 -25.36 13.26 -6.46
C GLN A 593 -25.00 11.75 -6.38
N ASN A 594 -25.52 10.93 -7.26
CA ASN A 594 -25.20 9.51 -7.33
C ASN A 594 -23.93 9.19 -8.14
N LYS A 595 -23.16 10.21 -8.57
CA LYS A 595 -21.87 10.01 -9.22
C LYS A 595 -20.74 9.99 -8.20
N LEU A 596 -19.80 9.08 -8.39
CA LEU A 596 -18.64 8.88 -7.51
C LEU A 596 -17.86 10.17 -7.23
N TYR A 597 -17.78 11.07 -8.21
CA TYR A 597 -17.03 12.33 -8.12
C TYR A 597 -17.81 13.49 -7.55
N TRP A 598 -19.09 13.31 -7.20
CA TRP A 598 -19.94 14.42 -6.78
C TRP A 598 -19.40 15.16 -5.56
N LEU A 599 -18.99 14.42 -4.52
CA LEU A 599 -18.42 15.02 -3.31
C LEU A 599 -17.15 15.82 -3.61
N GLU A 600 -16.27 15.27 -4.41
CA GLU A 600 -15.00 15.90 -4.80
C GLU A 600 -15.24 17.18 -5.62
N ILE A 601 -16.16 17.13 -6.58
CA ILE A 601 -16.52 18.29 -7.41
C ILE A 601 -17.21 19.37 -6.57
N GLN A 602 -18.07 19.00 -5.61
CA GLN A 602 -18.70 19.99 -4.73
C GLN A 602 -17.69 20.66 -3.80
N ALA A 603 -16.67 19.93 -3.37
CA ALA A 603 -15.64 20.45 -2.47
C ALA A 603 -14.63 21.37 -3.16
N LEU A 604 -14.21 21.04 -4.39
CA LEU A 604 -13.06 21.68 -5.06
C LEU A 604 -13.48 22.77 -6.09
N LEU A 605 -14.68 22.74 -6.63
CA LEU A 605 -15.21 23.81 -7.48
C LEU A 605 -16.01 24.84 -6.69
#